data_f31014ec28bb9c433e003af495f12e76
#
_entry.id   f31014ec28bb9c433e003af495f12e76
#
_cell.length_a   1.000
_cell.length_b   1.000
_cell.length_c   1.000
_cell.angle_alpha   90.00
_cell.angle_beta   90.00
_cell.angle_gamma   90.00
#
_symmetry.space_group_name_H-M   'P 1'
#
loop_
_entity.id
_entity.type
_entity.pdbx_description
1 polymer ?
#
loop_
_entity_poly.entity_id
_entity_poly.type
_entity_poly.pdbx_seq_one_letter_code
_entity_poly.pdbx_strand_id
1 'polypeptide(L)'
;MWDAQPEAFDIIDLPGAYSLDPMSPDEEFTRDMLVEAPPCERPDVVVVLVDATAPARGLNLAFQIAEHPYRVVIGVTKEDIAKQQGVSIDAAALSRAVGMSVVSVNGRRRENLDALEGAVARAMRTEPRTIRPNADLDQRFADLDAAEKAAVSRTDAGEPLSQRIDRVVLH
;
A
#
# COMPACT_ATOMS: atom_id res chain seq x y z
N MET A 1 24.62 -18.42 -16.67
CA MET A 1 24.10 -18.72 -15.34
C MET A 1 24.46 -17.51 -14.47
N TRP A 2 23.55 -16.56 -14.32
CA TRP A 2 23.76 -15.36 -13.51
C TRP A 2 23.28 -15.71 -12.10
N ASP A 3 24.22 -15.98 -11.18
CA ASP A 3 23.96 -15.95 -9.75
C ASP A 3 23.71 -14.47 -9.39
N ALA A 4 22.48 -14.05 -9.47
CA ALA A 4 22.07 -12.82 -8.81
C ALA A 4 22.09 -13.13 -7.31
N GLN A 5 23.14 -12.70 -6.63
CA GLN A 5 23.10 -12.62 -5.18
C GLN A 5 21.91 -11.73 -4.80
N PRO A 6 21.14 -12.09 -3.74
CA PRO A 6 20.07 -11.23 -3.29
C PRO A 6 20.65 -9.84 -3.01
N GLU A 7 20.08 -8.82 -3.67
CA GLU A 7 20.48 -7.44 -3.40
C GLU A 7 20.20 -7.18 -1.92
N ALA A 8 21.20 -6.79 -1.15
CA ALA A 8 21.03 -6.42 0.23
C ALA A 8 20.39 -5.02 0.27
N PHE A 9 19.25 -4.91 0.94
CA PHE A 9 18.57 -3.62 1.15
C PHE A 9 18.78 -3.17 2.59
N ASP A 10 19.05 -1.89 2.77
CA ASP A 10 18.88 -1.24 4.06
C ASP A 10 17.41 -0.87 4.21
N ILE A 11 16.76 -1.38 5.26
CA ILE A 11 15.34 -1.16 5.50
C ILE A 11 15.20 -0.12 6.61
N ILE A 12 14.46 0.95 6.32
CA ILE A 12 14.07 1.97 7.28
C ILE A 12 12.60 1.76 7.60
N ASP A 13 12.28 1.39 8.83
CA ASP A 13 10.91 1.30 9.32
C ASP A 13 10.46 2.68 9.82
N LEU A 14 9.45 3.25 9.16
CA LEU A 14 8.89 4.55 9.52
C LEU A 14 7.67 4.37 10.42
N PRO A 15 7.40 5.31 11.32
CA PRO A 15 6.16 5.33 12.08
C PRO A 15 4.94 5.24 11.16
N GLY A 16 3.88 4.58 11.64
CA GLY A 16 2.67 4.38 10.85
C GLY A 16 2.01 5.70 10.49
N ALA A 17 1.84 5.94 9.19
CA ALA A 17 1.18 7.11 8.66
C ALA A 17 0.05 6.72 7.71
N TYR A 18 -0.99 7.52 7.66
CA TYR A 18 -2.10 7.40 6.72
C TYR A 18 -2.15 8.55 5.73
N SER A 19 -1.35 9.58 5.95
CA SER A 19 -1.29 10.79 5.12
C SER A 19 0.07 11.46 5.28
N LEU A 20 0.49 12.21 4.25
CA LEU A 20 1.59 13.18 4.33
C LEU A 20 1.11 14.57 4.80
N ASP A 21 -0.20 14.74 5.06
CA ASP A 21 -0.76 15.90 5.75
C ASP A 21 -0.83 15.56 7.25
N PRO A 22 0.19 15.87 8.06
CA PRO A 22 0.38 15.28 9.37
C PRO A 22 -0.65 15.81 10.38
N MET A 23 -1.29 14.90 11.10
CA MET A 23 -2.14 15.19 12.24
C MET A 23 -1.55 14.64 13.56
N SER A 24 -0.41 13.97 13.50
CA SER A 24 0.29 13.39 14.63
C SER A 24 1.81 13.56 14.48
N PRO A 25 2.58 13.52 15.57
CA PRO A 25 4.05 13.55 15.51
C PRO A 25 4.66 12.42 14.67
N ASP A 26 4.03 11.24 14.66
CA ASP A 26 4.47 10.09 13.87
C ASP A 26 4.33 10.35 12.35
N GLU A 27 3.21 10.96 11.95
CA GLU A 27 3.01 11.37 10.55
C GLU A 27 3.91 12.53 10.15
N GLU A 28 4.18 13.46 11.07
CA GLU A 28 5.14 14.55 10.85
C GLU A 28 6.53 14.01 10.58
N PHE A 29 6.99 13.05 11.37
CA PHE A 29 8.29 12.40 11.16
C PHE A 29 8.36 11.71 9.79
N THR A 30 7.31 10.97 9.43
CA THR A 30 7.23 10.28 8.12
C THR A 30 7.24 11.28 6.97
N ARG A 31 6.49 12.38 7.07
CA ARG A 31 6.52 13.47 6.08
C ARG A 31 7.92 14.07 5.95
N ASP A 32 8.54 14.41 7.08
CA ASP A 32 9.85 15.06 7.09
C ASP A 32 10.91 14.17 6.42
N MET A 33 10.89 12.87 6.69
CA MET A 33 11.78 11.91 6.02
C MET A 33 11.53 11.79 4.51
N LEU A 34 10.28 11.87 4.07
CA LEU A 34 9.95 11.68 2.66
C LEU A 34 9.93 12.99 1.86
N VAL A 35 9.58 14.12 2.46
CA VAL A 35 9.39 15.39 1.74
C VAL A 35 10.49 16.38 2.02
N GLU A 36 10.84 16.58 3.30
CA GLU A 36 11.74 17.63 3.72
C GLU A 36 13.22 17.19 3.76
N ALA A 37 13.48 15.89 3.92
CA ALA A 37 14.86 15.38 3.99
C ALA A 37 15.65 15.70 2.72
N PRO A 38 16.98 15.98 2.84
CA PRO A 38 17.82 16.19 1.68
C PRO A 38 17.86 14.94 0.79
N PRO A 39 18.05 15.06 -0.53
CA PRO A 39 17.99 13.93 -1.46
C PRO A 39 18.92 12.75 -1.10
N CYS A 40 20.05 13.00 -0.45
CA CYS A 40 21.01 11.95 -0.04
C CYS A 40 20.53 11.13 1.17
N GLU A 41 19.50 11.56 1.88
CA GLU A 41 18.92 10.88 3.05
C GLU A 41 17.58 10.23 2.73
N ARG A 42 17.03 10.49 1.53
CA ARG A 42 15.76 9.91 1.10
C ARG A 42 15.91 8.45 0.70
N PRO A 43 14.87 7.62 0.96
CA PRO A 43 14.88 6.23 0.50
C PRO A 43 14.84 6.15 -1.03
N ASP A 44 15.51 5.15 -1.60
CA ASP A 44 15.48 4.86 -3.04
C ASP A 44 14.14 4.32 -3.50
N VAL A 45 13.46 3.56 -2.66
CA VAL A 45 12.15 2.97 -2.90
C VAL A 45 11.31 3.10 -1.65
N VAL A 46 10.06 3.47 -1.80
CA VAL A 46 9.08 3.49 -0.71
C VAL A 46 8.11 2.32 -0.87
N VAL A 47 8.05 1.46 0.14
CA VAL A 47 7.07 0.38 0.21
C VAL A 47 5.90 0.83 1.07
N VAL A 48 4.71 0.94 0.48
CA VAL A 48 3.49 1.29 1.20
C VAL A 48 2.67 0.03 1.47
N LEU A 49 2.46 -0.30 2.75
CA LEU A 49 1.62 -1.42 3.13
C LEU A 49 0.15 -1.00 3.19
N VAL A 50 -0.65 -1.62 2.34
CA VAL A 50 -2.09 -1.39 2.23
C VAL A 50 -2.84 -2.51 2.92
N ASP A 51 -3.64 -2.16 3.93
CA ASP A 51 -4.53 -3.10 4.60
C ASP A 51 -5.74 -3.42 3.70
N ALA A 52 -5.87 -4.67 3.27
CA ALA A 52 -6.95 -5.12 2.39
C ALA A 52 -8.36 -4.96 3.00
N THR A 53 -8.47 -4.84 4.33
CA THR A 53 -9.77 -4.62 4.99
C THR A 53 -10.24 -3.16 4.88
N ALA A 54 -9.31 -2.22 4.68
CA ALA A 54 -9.58 -0.79 4.55
C ALA A 54 -8.59 -0.14 3.56
N PRO A 55 -8.62 -0.50 2.26
CA PRO A 55 -7.59 -0.16 1.30
C PRO A 55 -7.46 1.35 1.03
N ALA A 56 -8.55 2.10 1.12
CA ALA A 56 -8.58 3.53 0.81
C ALA A 56 -7.51 4.33 1.55
N ARG A 57 -7.26 4.02 2.84
CA ARG A 57 -6.27 4.76 3.64
C ARG A 57 -4.84 4.58 3.13
N GLY A 58 -4.45 3.32 2.91
CA GLY A 58 -3.11 3.02 2.40
C GLY A 58 -2.91 3.48 0.97
N LEU A 59 -3.95 3.40 0.14
CA LEU A 59 -3.91 3.91 -1.24
C LEU A 59 -3.80 5.43 -1.28
N ASN A 60 -4.48 6.15 -0.37
CA ASN A 60 -4.33 7.61 -0.26
C ASN A 60 -2.88 8.00 0.04
N LEU A 61 -2.24 7.34 1.01
CA LEU A 61 -0.84 7.57 1.31
C LEU A 61 0.07 7.24 0.10
N ALA A 62 -0.19 6.12 -0.58
CA ALA A 62 0.58 5.75 -1.77
C ALA A 62 0.46 6.78 -2.89
N PHE A 63 -0.72 7.38 -3.09
CA PHE A 63 -0.91 8.44 -4.06
C PHE A 63 -0.21 9.73 -3.66
N GLN A 64 -0.28 10.14 -2.39
CA GLN A 64 0.45 11.31 -1.90
C GLN A 64 1.97 11.15 -2.08
N ILE A 65 2.52 9.97 -1.77
CA ILE A 65 3.94 9.69 -2.00
C ILE A 65 4.28 9.73 -3.50
N ALA A 66 3.40 9.23 -4.36
CA ALA A 66 3.58 9.23 -5.80
C ALA A 66 3.45 10.62 -6.47
N GLU A 67 3.00 11.63 -5.73
CA GLU A 67 3.08 13.05 -6.14
C GLU A 67 4.53 13.58 -6.05
N HIS A 68 5.40 12.89 -5.35
CA HIS A 68 6.81 13.17 -5.26
C HIS A 68 7.63 12.20 -6.16
N PRO A 69 8.89 12.52 -6.49
CA PRO A 69 9.71 11.69 -7.37
C PRO A 69 10.23 10.43 -6.66
N TYR A 70 9.31 9.55 -6.27
CA TYR A 70 9.62 8.28 -5.64
C TYR A 70 9.35 7.08 -6.52
N ARG A 71 10.07 6.00 -6.25
CA ARG A 71 9.72 4.65 -6.70
C ARG A 71 8.82 4.05 -5.63
N VAL A 72 7.56 3.84 -5.96
CA VAL A 72 6.56 3.32 -5.00
C VAL A 72 6.23 1.88 -5.33
N VAL A 73 6.26 1.03 -4.33
CA VAL A 73 5.78 -0.35 -4.38
C VAL A 73 4.68 -0.51 -3.33
N ILE A 74 3.55 -1.08 -3.70
CA ILE A 74 2.43 -1.34 -2.79
C ILE A 74 2.47 -2.80 -2.36
N GLY A 75 2.49 -3.05 -1.05
CA GLY A 75 2.29 -4.36 -0.45
C GLY A 75 0.88 -4.48 0.11
N VAL A 76 0.02 -5.31 -0.49
CA VAL A 76 -1.33 -5.58 0.04
C VAL A 76 -1.24 -6.62 1.13
N THR A 77 -1.73 -6.29 2.31
CA THR A 77 -1.65 -7.14 3.52
C THR A 77 -3.05 -7.52 4.01
N LYS A 78 -3.13 -8.52 4.90
CA LYS A 78 -4.37 -8.97 5.56
C LYS A 78 -5.49 -9.40 4.61
N GLU A 79 -5.16 -9.90 3.44
CA GLU A 79 -6.15 -10.41 2.48
C GLU A 79 -6.97 -11.59 3.02
N ASP A 80 -6.38 -12.40 3.90
CA ASP A 80 -7.06 -13.49 4.59
C ASP A 80 -8.21 -12.98 5.47
N ILE A 81 -8.00 -11.87 6.16
CA ILE A 81 -9.02 -11.21 6.99
C ILE A 81 -10.05 -10.53 6.08
N ALA A 82 -9.60 -9.82 5.06
CA ALA A 82 -10.47 -9.15 4.10
C ALA A 82 -11.43 -10.13 3.41
N LYS A 83 -10.93 -11.30 2.99
CA LYS A 83 -11.75 -12.38 2.40
C LYS A 83 -12.84 -12.89 3.34
N GLN A 84 -12.54 -12.99 4.64
CA GLN A 84 -13.55 -13.35 5.66
C GLN A 84 -14.66 -12.29 5.78
N GLN A 85 -14.34 -11.04 5.46
CA GLN A 85 -15.27 -9.90 5.45
C GLN A 85 -15.94 -9.70 4.08
N GLY A 86 -15.74 -10.62 3.12
CA GLY A 86 -16.28 -10.52 1.77
C GLY A 86 -15.56 -9.50 0.89
N VAL A 87 -14.37 -9.04 1.28
CA VAL A 87 -13.55 -8.11 0.50
C VAL A 87 -12.42 -8.89 -0.17
N SER A 88 -12.22 -8.69 -1.46
CA SER A 88 -11.06 -9.20 -2.18
C SER A 88 -10.43 -8.13 -3.06
N ILE A 89 -9.11 -8.16 -3.19
CA ILE A 89 -8.34 -7.23 -4.00
C ILE A 89 -7.65 -8.01 -5.12
N ASP A 90 -7.87 -7.58 -6.35
CA ASP A 90 -7.07 -8.02 -7.50
C ASP A 90 -5.82 -7.12 -7.61
N ALA A 91 -4.68 -7.63 -7.14
CA ALA A 91 -3.41 -6.90 -7.15
C ALA A 91 -2.97 -6.50 -8.57
N ALA A 92 -3.26 -7.31 -9.58
CA ALA A 92 -2.91 -7.00 -10.96
C ALA A 92 -3.81 -5.87 -11.53
N ALA A 93 -5.10 -5.91 -11.24
CA ALA A 93 -6.03 -4.84 -11.61
C ALA A 93 -5.67 -3.54 -10.89
N LEU A 94 -5.36 -3.63 -9.58
CA LEU A 94 -4.92 -2.48 -8.79
C LEU A 94 -3.64 -1.88 -9.37
N SER A 95 -2.63 -2.70 -9.66
CA SER A 95 -1.37 -2.23 -10.26
C SER A 95 -1.59 -1.47 -11.57
N ARG A 96 -2.49 -1.95 -12.43
CA ARG A 96 -2.85 -1.24 -13.67
C ARG A 96 -3.56 0.07 -13.41
N ALA A 97 -4.47 0.11 -12.43
CA ALA A 97 -5.26 1.29 -12.10
C ALA A 97 -4.39 2.40 -11.48
N VAL A 98 -3.48 2.04 -10.56
CA VAL A 98 -2.65 3.03 -9.86
C VAL A 98 -1.35 3.36 -10.58
N GLY A 99 -0.91 2.53 -11.54
CA GLY A 99 0.35 2.71 -12.26
C GLY A 99 1.60 2.39 -11.43
N MET A 100 1.45 1.70 -10.29
CA MET A 100 2.51 1.30 -9.38
C MET A 100 2.58 -0.23 -9.27
N SER A 101 3.73 -0.78 -8.88
CA SER A 101 3.85 -2.21 -8.60
C SER A 101 3.02 -2.57 -7.36
N VAL A 102 2.16 -3.58 -7.47
CA VAL A 102 1.35 -4.09 -6.36
C VAL A 102 1.66 -5.56 -6.14
N VAL A 103 1.91 -5.94 -4.90
CA VAL A 103 2.20 -7.33 -4.50
C VAL A 103 1.35 -7.68 -3.28
N SER A 104 0.65 -8.80 -3.35
CA SER A 104 -0.04 -9.37 -2.17
C SER A 104 0.96 -10.05 -1.26
N VAL A 105 1.02 -9.69 0.01
CA VAL A 105 1.97 -10.23 0.98
C VAL A 105 1.28 -10.64 2.28
N ASN A 106 1.77 -11.71 2.90
CA ASN A 106 1.35 -12.12 4.23
C ASN A 106 2.56 -12.22 5.15
N GLY A 107 2.83 -11.16 5.91
CA GLY A 107 3.97 -11.10 6.82
C GLY A 107 3.92 -12.15 7.93
N ARG A 108 2.73 -12.52 8.44
CA ARG A 108 2.59 -13.55 9.49
C ARG A 108 2.96 -14.95 9.01
N ARG A 109 2.63 -15.27 7.75
CA ARG A 109 2.93 -16.56 7.12
C ARG A 109 4.20 -16.53 6.29
N ARG A 110 4.83 -15.36 6.15
CA ARG A 110 5.99 -15.11 5.29
C ARG A 110 5.73 -15.50 3.82
N GLU A 111 4.49 -15.33 3.36
CA GLU A 111 4.09 -15.63 1.99
C GLU A 111 4.35 -14.42 1.08
N ASN A 112 4.90 -14.68 -0.10
CA ASN A 112 5.19 -13.69 -1.15
C ASN A 112 6.20 -12.58 -0.77
N LEU A 113 7.00 -12.76 0.27
CA LEU A 113 8.06 -11.80 0.61
C LEU A 113 9.10 -11.71 -0.51
N ASP A 114 9.46 -12.84 -1.14
CA ASP A 114 10.38 -12.86 -2.28
C ASP A 114 9.82 -12.08 -3.48
N ALA A 115 8.48 -12.10 -3.67
CA ALA A 115 7.82 -11.34 -4.72
C ALA A 115 7.88 -9.83 -4.43
N LEU A 116 7.74 -9.43 -3.16
CA LEU A 116 7.89 -8.03 -2.73
C LEU A 116 9.34 -7.57 -2.91
N GLU A 117 10.31 -8.36 -2.45
CA GLU A 117 11.74 -8.11 -2.65
C GLU A 117 12.07 -7.94 -4.14
N GLY A 118 11.60 -8.85 -4.98
CA GLY A 118 11.75 -8.75 -6.42
C GLY A 118 11.07 -7.51 -7.04
N ALA A 119 9.96 -7.03 -6.47
CA ALA A 119 9.32 -5.80 -6.91
C ALA A 119 10.14 -4.56 -6.53
N VAL A 120 10.71 -4.55 -5.33
CA VAL A 120 11.63 -3.49 -4.87
C VAL A 120 12.88 -3.45 -5.75
N ALA A 121 13.52 -4.60 -5.98
CA ALA A 121 14.70 -4.70 -6.84
C ALA A 121 14.42 -4.23 -8.28
N ARG A 122 13.25 -4.52 -8.82
CA ARG A 122 12.84 -3.99 -10.14
C ARG A 122 12.61 -2.49 -10.09
N ALA A 123 11.97 -1.97 -9.05
CA ALA A 123 11.75 -0.54 -8.88
C ALA A 123 13.05 0.23 -8.81
N MET A 124 14.08 -0.27 -8.13
CA MET A 124 15.40 0.35 -8.05
C MET A 124 16.09 0.53 -9.42
N ARG A 125 15.74 -0.29 -10.39
CA ARG A 125 16.28 -0.22 -11.77
C ARG A 125 15.53 0.74 -12.69
N THR A 126 14.46 1.36 -12.19
CA THR A 126 13.67 2.35 -12.93
C THR A 126 14.01 3.76 -12.46
N GLU A 127 13.73 4.75 -13.29
CA GLU A 127 13.82 6.14 -12.85
C GLU A 127 12.66 6.47 -11.88
N PRO A 128 12.90 7.27 -10.84
CA PRO A 128 11.84 7.82 -10.00
C PRO A 128 10.83 8.57 -10.86
N ARG A 129 9.56 8.36 -10.62
CA ARG A 129 8.49 9.00 -11.40
C ARG A 129 7.56 9.74 -10.45
N THR A 130 7.28 10.97 -10.81
CA THR A 130 6.14 11.69 -10.23
C THR A 130 4.92 11.27 -11.05
N ILE A 131 4.06 10.44 -10.49
CA ILE A 131 2.91 9.89 -11.22
C ILE A 131 1.84 10.96 -11.43
N ARG A 132 1.72 11.90 -10.49
CA ARG A 132 0.68 12.95 -10.51
C ARG A 132 1.20 14.24 -9.85
N PRO A 133 1.98 15.04 -10.56
CA PRO A 133 2.41 16.32 -10.01
C PRO A 133 1.20 17.23 -9.83
N ASN A 134 1.04 17.80 -8.64
CA ASN A 134 0.00 18.77 -8.29
C ASN A 134 -1.45 18.27 -8.43
N ALA A 135 -1.73 17.00 -8.12
CA ALA A 135 -3.10 16.55 -8.00
C ALA A 135 -3.82 17.35 -6.90
N ASP A 136 -4.93 17.98 -7.24
CA ASP A 136 -5.79 18.56 -6.22
C ASP A 136 -6.51 17.45 -5.43
N LEU A 137 -7.11 17.82 -4.32
CA LEU A 137 -7.77 16.87 -3.42
C LEU A 137 -8.90 16.11 -4.12
N ASP A 138 -9.69 16.79 -4.95
CA ASP A 138 -10.83 16.21 -5.65
C ASP A 138 -10.35 15.17 -6.69
N GLN A 139 -9.27 15.47 -7.41
CA GLN A 139 -8.67 14.54 -8.36
C GLN A 139 -8.12 13.30 -7.64
N ARG A 140 -7.45 13.48 -6.50
CA ARG A 140 -6.94 12.34 -5.70
C ARG A 140 -8.07 11.43 -5.24
N PHE A 141 -9.19 11.98 -4.76
CA PHE A 141 -10.36 11.18 -4.39
C PHE A 141 -10.99 10.45 -5.58
N ALA A 142 -11.11 11.11 -6.73
CA ALA A 142 -11.64 10.49 -7.94
C ALA A 142 -10.77 9.30 -8.39
N ASP A 143 -9.46 9.43 -8.28
CA ASP A 143 -8.50 8.39 -8.62
C ASP A 143 -8.52 7.21 -7.65
N LEU A 144 -8.68 7.49 -6.34
CA LEU A 144 -8.89 6.46 -5.32
C LEU A 144 -10.14 5.64 -5.61
N ASP A 145 -11.24 6.32 -5.90
CA ASP A 145 -12.52 5.71 -6.20
C ASP A 145 -12.44 4.84 -7.47
N ALA A 146 -11.75 5.32 -8.49
CA ALA A 146 -11.51 4.57 -9.72
C ALA A 146 -10.63 3.32 -9.46
N ALA A 147 -9.57 3.44 -8.66
CA ALA A 147 -8.71 2.32 -8.31
C ALA A 147 -9.46 1.26 -7.47
N GLU A 148 -10.24 1.68 -6.48
CA GLU A 148 -11.08 0.77 -5.71
C GLU A 148 -12.10 0.06 -6.60
N LYS A 149 -12.83 0.78 -7.44
CA LYS A 149 -13.81 0.20 -8.36
C LYS A 149 -13.20 -0.80 -9.33
N ALA A 150 -11.97 -0.54 -9.76
CA ALA A 150 -11.28 -1.41 -10.71
C ALA A 150 -10.75 -2.70 -10.08
N ALA A 151 -10.41 -2.69 -8.79
CA ALA A 151 -9.62 -3.75 -8.16
C ALA A 151 -10.24 -4.36 -6.91
N VAL A 152 -11.17 -3.69 -6.25
CA VAL A 152 -11.77 -4.16 -4.99
C VAL A 152 -13.17 -4.73 -5.26
N SER A 153 -13.33 -6.00 -5.01
CA SER A 153 -14.64 -6.66 -5.04
C SER A 153 -15.18 -6.82 -3.62
N ARG A 154 -16.43 -6.44 -3.41
CA ARG A 154 -17.15 -6.65 -2.15
C ARG A 154 -18.32 -7.58 -2.42
N THR A 155 -18.26 -8.77 -1.83
CA THR A 155 -19.38 -9.71 -1.85
C THR A 155 -20.13 -9.51 -0.54
N ASP A 156 -21.47 -9.52 -0.58
CA ASP A 156 -22.26 -9.62 0.65
C ASP A 156 -21.88 -10.94 1.35
N ALA A 157 -20.80 -10.88 2.14
CA ALA A 157 -20.50 -11.93 3.09
C ALA A 157 -21.64 -11.88 4.10
N GLY A 158 -22.54 -12.85 4.04
CA GLY A 158 -23.63 -12.97 5.02
C GLY A 158 -23.02 -12.80 6.41
N GLU A 159 -23.78 -12.15 7.32
CA GLU A 159 -23.35 -11.72 8.66
C GLU A 159 -22.28 -12.65 9.26
N PRO A 160 -21.11 -12.11 9.68
CA PRO A 160 -20.06 -12.93 10.28
C PRO A 160 -20.64 -13.78 11.41
N LEU A 161 -20.17 -15.02 11.54
CA LEU A 161 -20.62 -15.93 12.59
C LEU A 161 -20.59 -15.29 13.99
N SER A 162 -19.64 -14.39 14.25
CA SER A 162 -19.55 -13.62 15.50
C SER A 162 -20.78 -12.74 15.73
N GLN A 163 -21.28 -12.02 14.71
CA GLN A 163 -22.50 -11.20 14.86
C GLN A 163 -23.77 -12.05 15.00
N ARG A 164 -23.79 -13.25 14.38
CA ARG A 164 -24.90 -14.20 14.57
C ARG A 164 -24.89 -14.79 15.98
N ILE A 165 -23.70 -15.02 16.55
CA ILE A 165 -23.57 -15.50 17.93
C ILE A 165 -23.96 -14.40 18.92
N ASP A 166 -23.52 -13.16 18.73
CA ASP A 166 -23.88 -12.04 19.59
C ASP A 166 -25.40 -11.80 19.64
N ARG A 167 -26.08 -11.96 18.50
CA ARG A 167 -27.56 -11.84 18.44
C ARG A 167 -28.28 -12.95 19.21
N VAL A 168 -27.68 -14.13 19.33
CA VAL A 168 -28.27 -15.29 20.04
C VAL A 168 -27.94 -15.25 21.52
N VAL A 169 -26.80 -14.68 21.90
CA VAL A 169 -26.35 -14.65 23.32
C VAL A 169 -26.91 -13.43 24.08
N LEU A 170 -27.33 -12.38 23.38
CA LEU A 170 -27.86 -11.13 23.96
C LEU A 170 -29.41 -11.07 23.97
N HIS A 171 -30.09 -12.22 23.76
CA HIS A 171 -31.56 -12.28 23.86
C HIS A 171 -32.00 -13.13 25.05
#